data_9ff6725478386abf1a52f1bf2c27a9c2
#
_entry.id   9ff6725478386abf1a52f1bf2c27a9c2
#
_cell.length_a   1.000
_cell.length_b   1.000
_cell.length_c   1.000
_cell.angle_alpha   90.00
_cell.angle_beta   90.00
_cell.angle_gamma   90.00
#
_symmetry.space_group_name_H-M   'P 1'
#
loop_
_entity.id
_entity.type
_entity.pdbx_description
1 polymer ?
#
loop_
_entity_poly.entity_id
_entity_poly.type
_entity_poly.pdbx_seq_one_letter_code
_entity_poly.pdbx_strand_id
1 'polypeptide(L)' 'MTKVTLTLEPAVALFYTRVALAAGKTLEQVLNDALFKLAGELSLEALKNGSQ' A
#
# COMPACT_ATOMS: atom_id res chain seq x y z
N MET A 1 8.79 10.43 11.72
CA MET A 1 8.16 9.56 10.74
C MET A 1 9.19 8.63 10.09
N THR A 2 8.84 7.37 9.95
CA THR A 2 9.75 6.39 9.38
C THR A 2 9.67 6.43 7.85
N LYS A 3 10.83 6.41 7.22
CA LYS A 3 10.89 6.37 5.76
C LYS A 3 11.36 4.99 5.31
N VAL A 4 10.74 4.49 4.26
CA VAL A 4 11.12 3.21 3.69
C VAL A 4 11.22 3.39 2.18
N THR A 5 12.26 2.82 1.60
CA THR A 5 12.45 2.84 0.16
C THR A 5 12.07 1.48 -0.40
N LEU A 6 11.18 1.49 -1.40
CA LEU A 6 10.73 0.27 -2.06
C LEU A 6 11.09 0.31 -3.53
N THR A 7 11.48 -0.83 -4.04
CA THR A 7 11.69 -0.99 -5.48
C THR A 7 10.46 -1.70 -6.02
N LEU A 8 9.72 -1.01 -6.92
CA LEU A 8 8.51 -1.57 -7.49
C LEU A 8 8.80 -2.14 -8.88
N GLU A 9 8.12 -3.23 -9.20
CA GLU A 9 8.17 -3.74 -10.56
C GLU A 9 7.52 -2.72 -11.50
N PRO A 10 8.00 -2.60 -12.74
CA PRO A 10 7.47 -1.58 -13.65
C PRO A 10 5.95 -1.63 -13.82
N ALA A 11 5.36 -2.81 -13.90
CA ALA A 11 3.92 -2.94 -14.06
C ALA A 11 3.17 -2.39 -12.84
N VAL A 12 3.68 -2.69 -11.65
CA VAL A 12 3.08 -2.22 -10.40
C VAL A 12 3.21 -0.71 -10.29
N ALA A 13 4.40 -0.19 -10.60
CA ALA A 13 4.64 1.25 -10.55
C ALA A 13 3.70 1.98 -11.50
N LEU A 14 3.54 1.45 -12.71
CA LEU A 14 2.67 2.08 -13.71
C LEU A 14 1.22 2.09 -13.25
N PHE A 15 0.76 0.98 -12.70
CA PHE A 15 -0.61 0.87 -12.22
C PHE A 15 -0.91 1.93 -11.16
N TYR A 16 -0.05 2.02 -10.15
CA TYR A 16 -0.30 2.96 -9.06
C TYR A 16 -0.09 4.41 -9.48
N THR A 17 0.79 4.65 -10.45
CA THR A 17 0.95 6.00 -10.99
C THR A 17 -0.33 6.45 -11.66
N ARG A 18 -0.98 5.57 -12.41
CA ARG A 18 -2.24 5.89 -13.07
C ARG A 18 -3.36 6.13 -12.05
N VAL A 19 -3.39 5.32 -11.00
CA VAL A 19 -4.36 5.51 -9.92
C VAL A 19 -4.16 6.86 -9.26
N ALA A 20 -2.91 7.23 -9.01
CA ALA A 20 -2.60 8.50 -8.38
C ALA A 20 -3.07 9.67 -9.23
N LEU A 21 -2.80 9.61 -10.54
CA LEU A 21 -3.23 10.66 -11.44
C LEU A 21 -4.75 10.79 -11.47
N ALA A 22 -5.45 9.67 -11.53
CA ALA A 22 -6.89 9.67 -11.57
C ALA A 22 -7.49 10.21 -10.27
N ALA A 23 -6.85 9.96 -9.15
CA ALA A 23 -7.34 10.40 -7.85
C ALA A 23 -6.86 11.79 -7.46
N GLY A 24 -5.99 12.40 -8.26
CA GLY A 24 -5.43 13.71 -7.91
C GLY A 24 -4.51 13.66 -6.71
N LYS A 25 -3.82 12.55 -6.54
CA LYS A 25 -2.90 12.35 -5.42
C LYS A 25 -1.50 12.06 -5.91
N THR A 26 -0.53 12.12 -5.01
CA THR A 26 0.82 11.71 -5.37
C THR A 26 0.91 10.20 -5.29
N LEU A 27 1.90 9.63 -5.98
CA LEU A 27 2.14 8.19 -5.90
C LEU A 27 2.40 7.76 -4.46
N GLU A 28 3.15 8.56 -3.72
CA GLU A 28 3.46 8.27 -2.33
C GLU A 28 2.20 8.18 -1.48
N GLN A 29 1.26 9.10 -1.67
CA GLN A 29 0.00 9.09 -0.93
C GLN A 29 -0.81 7.83 -1.24
N VAL A 30 -0.88 7.45 -2.51
CA VAL A 30 -1.63 6.26 -2.91
C VAL A 30 -1.01 5.01 -2.31
N LEU A 31 0.31 4.91 -2.35
CA LEU A 31 0.99 3.74 -1.80
C LEU A 31 0.82 3.65 -0.29
N ASN A 32 0.89 4.78 0.40
CA ASN A 32 0.66 4.79 1.84
C ASN A 32 -0.75 4.33 2.18
N ASP A 33 -1.75 4.79 1.41
CA ASP A 33 -3.13 4.37 1.62
C ASP A 33 -3.28 2.87 1.39
N ALA A 34 -2.66 2.35 0.33
CA ALA A 34 -2.73 0.93 0.02
C ALA A 34 -2.09 0.09 1.13
N LEU A 35 -0.94 0.52 1.61
CA LEU A 35 -0.24 -0.19 2.68
C LEU A 35 -1.04 -0.13 3.98
N PHE A 36 -1.70 0.99 4.25
CA PHE A 36 -2.52 1.12 5.44
C PHE A 36 -3.69 0.13 5.41
N LYS A 37 -4.35 0.03 4.25
CA LYS A 37 -5.44 -0.92 4.10
C LYS A 37 -4.96 -2.35 4.23
N LEU A 38 -3.82 -2.65 3.63
CA LEU A 38 -3.25 -3.98 3.72
C LEU A 38 -2.89 -4.32 5.17
N ALA A 39 -2.38 -3.35 5.91
CA ALA A 39 -2.06 -3.56 7.31
C ALA A 39 -3.30 -3.95 8.10
N GLY A 40 -4.43 -3.33 7.79
CA GLY A 40 -5.69 -3.69 8.44
C GLY A 40 -6.11 -5.11 8.14
N GLU A 41 -5.99 -5.52 6.88
CA GLU A 41 -6.32 -6.87 6.47
C GLU A 41 -5.40 -7.90 7.10
N LEU A 42 -4.12 -7.60 7.15
CA LEU A 42 -3.15 -8.51 7.76
C LEU A 42 -3.40 -8.65 9.25
N SER A 43 -3.80 -7.58 9.92
CA SER A 43 -4.12 -7.62 11.34
C SER A 43 -5.32 -8.51 11.59
N LEU A 44 -6.35 -8.38 10.76
CA LEU A 44 -7.54 -9.23 10.89
C LEU A 44 -7.20 -10.68 10.66
N GLU A 45 -6.35 -10.95 9.68
CA GLU A 45 -5.94 -12.31 9.37
C GLU A 45 -5.15 -12.92 10.51
N ALA A 46 -4.29 -12.15 11.13
CA ALA A 46 -3.51 -12.61 12.27
C ALA A 46 -4.41 -12.97 13.44
N LEU A 47 -5.41 -12.13 13.70
CA LEU A 47 -6.38 -12.39 14.77
C LEU A 47 -7.21 -13.62 14.46
N LYS A 48 -7.62 -13.76 13.21
CA LYS A 48 -8.44 -14.87 12.78
C LYS A 48 -7.72 -16.21 12.92
N ASN A 49 -6.43 -16.20 12.68
CA ASN A 49 -5.64 -17.42 12.76
C ASN A 49 -5.25 -17.77 14.21
N GLY A 50 -5.70 -17.00 15.13
CA GLY A 50 -5.50 -17.29 16.55
C GLY A 50 -4.08 -17.12 16.96
N SER A 51 -3.33 -16.40 16.28
CA SER A 51 -2.02 -16.41 16.52
C SER A 51 -1.61 -15.84 17.67
N GLN A 52 -1.62 -16.25 17.94
CA GLN A 52 -1.09 -16.07 18.70
C GLN A 52 -0.29 -15.45 18.95
#